data_ca6107ad718733ca6c9d034c097782bd
#
_entry.id   ca6107ad718733ca6c9d034c097782bd
#
_cell.length_a   1.000
_cell.length_b   1.000
_cell.length_c   1.000
_cell.angle_alpha   90.00
_cell.angle_beta   90.00
_cell.angle_gamma   90.00
#
_symmetry.space_group_name_H-M   'P 1'
#
loop_
_entity.id
_entity.type
_entity.pdbx_description
1 polymer ?
#
loop_
_entity_poly.entity_id
_entity_poly.type
_entity_poly.pdbx_seq_one_letter_code
_entity_poly.pdbx_strand_id
1 'polypeptide(L)'
;MDKYLPTGNEMLSIPRLAETGGAVEDVTFLYMGCKGLIDLRGAQDEALMAPFVEVNGTALPLKDFCWERLGFWVPRFHCKAGPLEVEGTLLAPTGERGFGYRLALRSAGEACSVRFGLAGCWAGAWHCVNEEKPIEGRRGCFHSLWNDGPVFDMTCGTPLFAFAPMSDAPCRCDFEQEEKGVRYRMVHEADLAPGESCAATVWWGFGYEEVSAATSAKEMLRQGWQTELDRTLAWLARRSADLGDEALTRWYNTNLFFCIHFSTGVTLDTEELVLVTSRSPRYYVSAAYWDRDSLLWSFPAILQADPTLARRMLDHVFGRQRRNLGVHSRFIDGTVLEPGFELDELMAPVLALERYVAATGDRAVLQKENVRQGMEEILEKLTARRHPQTALYETFLQPTDDERVHPYLTYDNALVWRALRALARLFPERAALAEEAEAVRQAVREHCVKTNRDGAPYFAWSVDLAGNSDVYDEPPGSLQLLAELGFCEKDDPVWQNTVAMIRAPEYRYSFAGCPIAEIGCPHAPHPWLLSVANSLLCGRVEQSLAILRASPMDNGIACESIDEVTGECTTGEAFATCAGFVCYALRRALKGGEEDA
;
A
#
# COMPACT_ATOMS: atom_id res chain seq x y z
N MET A 1 -18.32 4.50 10.40
CA MET A 1 -16.88 4.38 10.61
C MET A 1 -16.25 5.75 10.56
N ASP A 2 -15.22 5.98 11.36
CA ASP A 2 -14.43 7.20 11.27
C ASP A 2 -13.70 7.22 9.92
N LYS A 3 -13.63 8.38 9.29
CA LYS A 3 -13.00 8.54 7.99
C LYS A 3 -11.62 9.14 8.16
N TYR A 4 -10.66 8.53 7.49
CA TYR A 4 -9.26 8.93 7.56
C TYR A 4 -8.71 9.33 6.20
N LEU A 5 -7.70 10.21 6.22
CA LEU A 5 -6.94 10.65 5.06
C LEU A 5 -5.47 10.23 5.21
N PRO A 6 -5.08 9.02 4.78
CA PRO A 6 -3.70 8.59 4.91
C PRO A 6 -2.75 9.51 4.14
N THR A 7 -1.56 9.74 4.71
CA THR A 7 -0.44 10.44 4.08
C THR A 7 0.88 9.89 4.61
N GLY A 8 2.01 10.35 4.09
CA GLY A 8 3.34 9.90 4.50
C GLY A 8 4.37 10.08 3.41
N ASN A 9 5.56 9.60 3.69
CA ASN A 9 6.69 9.50 2.77
C ASN A 9 7.38 8.13 2.90
N GLU A 10 8.54 7.96 2.29
CA GLU A 10 9.28 6.70 2.35
C GLU A 10 9.74 6.32 3.77
N MET A 11 9.90 7.28 4.70
CA MET A 11 10.39 7.03 6.05
C MET A 11 9.28 6.71 7.05
N LEU A 12 8.18 7.46 6.99
CA LEU A 12 7.05 7.30 7.90
C LEU A 12 5.71 7.41 7.18
N SER A 13 4.68 6.83 7.80
CA SER A 13 3.28 6.98 7.35
C SER A 13 2.39 7.44 8.49
N ILE A 14 1.33 8.15 8.11
CA ILE A 14 0.29 8.66 8.98
C ILE A 14 -1.03 8.06 8.49
N PRO A 15 -1.38 6.86 8.96
CA PRO A 15 -2.55 6.10 8.48
C PRO A 15 -3.87 6.74 8.89
N ARG A 16 -3.93 7.33 10.09
CA ARG A 16 -5.14 7.87 10.70
C ARG A 16 -5.03 9.38 10.95
N LEU A 17 -5.11 10.16 9.85
CA LEU A 17 -5.43 11.58 9.92
C LEU A 17 -6.96 11.71 9.86
N ALA A 18 -7.59 12.06 10.96
CA ALA A 18 -9.04 12.12 11.08
C ALA A 18 -9.66 13.22 10.20
N GLU A 19 -10.63 12.86 9.37
CA GLU A 19 -11.37 13.82 8.53
C GLU A 19 -12.11 14.86 9.39
N THR A 20 -12.61 14.44 10.54
CA THR A 20 -13.23 15.32 11.52
C THR A 20 -12.17 15.79 12.52
N GLY A 21 -11.92 17.10 12.55
CA GLY A 21 -11.02 17.70 13.52
C GLY A 21 -9.54 17.80 13.12
N GLY A 22 -9.09 17.08 12.09
CA GLY A 22 -7.69 17.13 11.63
C GLY A 22 -6.69 16.52 12.61
N ALA A 23 -7.14 15.65 13.51
CA ALA A 23 -6.28 14.97 14.46
C ALA A 23 -5.46 13.86 13.78
N VAL A 24 -4.20 13.73 14.19
CA VAL A 24 -3.34 12.57 13.87
C VAL A 24 -3.46 11.59 15.03
N GLU A 25 -4.03 10.42 14.78
CA GLU A 25 -4.22 9.40 15.80
C GLU A 25 -3.01 8.50 15.95
N ASP A 26 -2.28 8.27 14.83
CA ASP A 26 -1.09 7.44 14.79
C ASP A 26 -0.03 7.94 13.81
N VAL A 27 1.21 7.54 14.07
CA VAL A 27 2.35 7.66 13.16
C VAL A 27 3.10 6.35 13.15
N THR A 28 3.39 5.82 11.96
CA THR A 28 4.04 4.52 11.82
C THR A 28 5.35 4.62 11.05
N PHE A 29 6.28 3.72 11.35
CA PHE A 29 7.52 3.54 10.61
C PHE A 29 7.97 2.08 10.65
N LEU A 30 8.66 1.67 9.59
CA LEU A 30 9.22 0.33 9.48
C LEU A 30 10.52 0.23 10.29
N TYR A 31 10.72 -0.92 10.96
CA TYR A 31 11.86 -1.16 11.81
C TYR A 31 12.38 -2.59 11.61
N MET A 32 13.60 -2.72 11.08
CA MET A 32 14.19 -4.02 10.73
C MET A 32 14.40 -4.90 11.97
N GLY A 33 14.89 -4.32 13.05
CA GLY A 33 15.14 -5.03 14.31
C GLY A 33 13.88 -5.62 14.94
N CYS A 34 12.71 -5.02 14.69
CA CYS A 34 11.40 -5.54 15.10
C CYS A 34 10.73 -6.38 14.01
N LYS A 35 11.32 -6.49 12.81
CA LYS A 35 10.79 -7.23 11.66
C LYS A 35 9.42 -6.74 11.14
N GLY A 36 9.03 -5.51 11.42
CA GLY A 36 7.70 -5.03 11.07
C GLY A 36 7.52 -3.53 11.27
N LEU A 37 6.28 -3.15 11.51
CA LEU A 37 5.85 -1.78 11.70
C LEU A 37 5.84 -1.44 13.19
N ILE A 38 6.38 -0.29 13.55
CA ILE A 38 6.15 0.36 14.84
C ILE A 38 5.11 1.44 14.64
N ASP A 39 4.08 1.42 15.48
CA ASP A 39 2.94 2.33 15.45
C ASP A 39 2.86 3.12 16.75
N LEU A 40 3.03 4.44 16.68
CA LEU A 40 2.88 5.37 17.80
C LEU A 40 1.44 5.84 17.85
N ARG A 41 0.80 5.70 19.02
CA ARG A 41 -0.63 6.05 19.21
C ARG A 41 -0.84 7.04 20.31
N GLY A 42 -1.96 7.76 20.16
CA GLY A 42 -2.57 8.53 21.24
C GLY A 42 -3.18 7.64 22.33
N ALA A 43 -3.71 8.25 23.37
CA ALA A 43 -4.51 7.57 24.39
C ALA A 43 -5.92 7.26 23.85
N GLN A 44 -6.67 6.41 24.58
CA GLN A 44 -8.01 5.97 24.14
C GLN A 44 -8.95 7.13 23.82
N ASP A 45 -8.87 8.22 24.59
CA ASP A 45 -9.75 9.39 24.48
C ASP A 45 -9.02 10.66 24.02
N GLU A 46 -7.77 10.55 23.59
CA GLU A 46 -6.94 11.69 23.20
C GLU A 46 -5.98 11.30 22.08
N ALA A 47 -6.06 11.99 20.95
CA ALA A 47 -5.22 11.73 19.79
C ALA A 47 -3.72 11.89 20.11
N LEU A 48 -2.86 11.28 19.28
CA LEU A 48 -1.42 11.51 19.35
C LEU A 48 -1.09 12.98 19.19
N MET A 49 -1.78 13.68 18.27
CA MET A 49 -1.78 15.14 18.16
C MET A 49 -3.07 15.67 17.52
N ALA A 50 -3.53 16.80 17.98
CA ALA A 50 -4.69 17.48 17.40
C ALA A 50 -4.47 19.00 17.37
N PRO A 51 -4.94 19.70 16.31
CA PRO A 51 -4.92 21.13 16.25
C PRO A 51 -5.94 21.73 17.25
N PHE A 52 -5.58 22.84 17.87
CA PHE A 52 -6.48 23.61 18.71
C PHE A 52 -6.40 25.11 18.43
N VAL A 53 -7.47 25.82 18.71
CA VAL A 53 -7.56 27.29 18.58
C VAL A 53 -8.31 27.85 19.80
N GLU A 54 -7.76 28.89 20.40
CA GLU A 54 -8.41 29.71 21.43
C GLU A 54 -8.46 31.16 20.96
N VAL A 55 -9.58 31.84 21.19
CA VAL A 55 -9.77 33.26 20.86
C VAL A 55 -10.13 33.99 22.12
N ASN A 56 -9.36 35.04 22.45
CA ASN A 56 -9.55 35.85 23.66
C ASN A 56 -9.65 34.99 24.94
N GLY A 57 -8.83 33.92 25.00
CA GLY A 57 -8.77 32.98 26.14
C GLY A 57 -9.87 31.90 26.16
N THR A 58 -10.73 31.83 25.14
CA THR A 58 -11.78 30.81 25.04
C THR A 58 -11.43 29.78 23.95
N ALA A 59 -11.43 28.51 24.31
CA ALA A 59 -11.23 27.41 23.33
C ALA A 59 -12.43 27.33 22.38
N LEU A 60 -12.17 27.27 21.09
CA LEU A 60 -13.20 27.21 20.05
C LEU A 60 -13.08 25.90 19.28
N PRO A 61 -14.20 25.21 19.02
CA PRO A 61 -14.19 24.02 18.18
C PRO A 61 -13.91 24.39 16.73
N LEU A 62 -13.08 23.57 16.05
CA LEU A 62 -12.91 23.61 14.61
C LEU A 62 -14.15 22.99 13.95
N LYS A 63 -14.73 23.65 12.96
CA LYS A 63 -15.98 23.25 12.30
C LYS A 63 -15.90 23.48 10.79
N ASP A 64 -16.82 22.85 10.06
CA ASP A 64 -17.01 23.03 8.62
C ASP A 64 -15.74 22.68 7.82
N PHE A 65 -15.17 21.49 8.09
CA PHE A 65 -13.99 21.01 7.40
C PHE A 65 -14.25 20.79 5.90
N CYS A 66 -13.39 21.36 5.06
CA CYS A 66 -13.33 21.11 3.64
C CYS A 66 -11.91 20.64 3.31
N TRP A 67 -11.77 19.42 2.83
CA TRP A 67 -10.48 18.80 2.56
C TRP A 67 -10.12 18.82 1.08
N GLU A 68 -8.84 18.98 0.81
CA GLU A 68 -8.21 18.77 -0.49
C GLU A 68 -6.86 18.07 -0.32
N ARG A 69 -6.29 17.57 -1.43
CA ARG A 69 -4.95 17.01 -1.46
C ARG A 69 -4.09 17.78 -2.45
N LEU A 70 -3.08 18.50 -1.99
CA LEU A 70 -2.11 19.13 -2.88
C LEU A 70 -1.28 18.05 -3.57
N GLY A 71 -1.14 18.16 -4.90
CA GLY A 71 -0.46 17.14 -5.68
C GLY A 71 -1.04 15.72 -5.52
N PHE A 72 -2.34 15.62 -5.20
CA PHE A 72 -3.08 14.38 -4.94
C PHE A 72 -2.67 13.61 -3.66
N TRP A 73 -1.72 14.14 -2.86
CA TRP A 73 -1.20 13.39 -1.72
C TRP A 73 -1.12 14.18 -0.41
N VAL A 74 -0.66 15.43 -0.42
CA VAL A 74 -0.50 16.24 0.79
C VAL A 74 -1.87 16.75 1.26
N PRO A 75 -2.41 16.30 2.41
CA PRO A 75 -3.73 16.71 2.87
C PRO A 75 -3.72 18.15 3.40
N ARG A 76 -4.71 18.93 3.00
CA ARG A 76 -4.98 20.28 3.48
C ARG A 76 -6.47 20.43 3.76
N PHE A 77 -6.79 21.07 4.88
CA PHE A 77 -8.15 21.45 5.20
C PHE A 77 -8.31 22.95 5.36
N HIS A 78 -9.51 23.41 5.08
CA HIS A 78 -10.02 24.72 5.47
C HIS A 78 -11.19 24.49 6.42
N CYS A 79 -11.24 25.26 7.51
CA CYS A 79 -12.33 25.19 8.50
C CYS A 79 -12.52 26.53 9.19
N LYS A 80 -13.44 26.60 10.17
CA LYS A 80 -13.74 27.80 10.94
C LYS A 80 -13.57 27.55 12.43
N ALA A 81 -13.09 28.57 13.14
CA ALA A 81 -13.07 28.64 14.60
C ALA A 81 -13.59 30.00 15.06
N GLY A 82 -14.91 30.11 15.28
CA GLY A 82 -15.56 31.39 15.58
C GLY A 82 -15.33 32.45 14.48
N PRO A 83 -14.65 33.56 14.77
CA PRO A 83 -14.37 34.63 13.80
C PRO A 83 -13.15 34.30 12.89
N LEU A 84 -12.51 33.16 13.08
CA LEU A 84 -11.30 32.80 12.34
C LEU A 84 -11.59 31.83 11.18
N GLU A 85 -10.95 32.09 10.05
CA GLU A 85 -10.69 31.11 9.02
C GLU A 85 -9.40 30.37 9.38
N VAL A 86 -9.41 29.04 9.34
CA VAL A 86 -8.28 28.18 9.70
C VAL A 86 -7.94 27.28 8.55
N GLU A 87 -6.67 27.26 8.16
CA GLU A 87 -6.11 26.29 7.22
C GLU A 87 -5.13 25.39 7.99
N GLY A 88 -5.24 24.07 7.80
CA GLY A 88 -4.28 23.12 8.31
C GLY A 88 -3.70 22.28 7.17
N THR A 89 -2.38 22.09 7.13
CA THR A 89 -1.70 21.26 6.14
C THR A 89 -0.73 20.32 6.83
N LEU A 90 -0.80 19.02 6.48
CA LEU A 90 0.12 18.00 6.98
C LEU A 90 1.05 17.56 5.86
N LEU A 91 2.34 17.81 6.01
CA LEU A 91 3.37 17.53 5.01
C LEU A 91 4.40 16.56 5.57
N ALA A 92 4.51 15.37 4.98
CA ALA A 92 5.65 14.48 5.14
C ALA A 92 6.60 14.68 3.94
N PRO A 93 7.68 15.47 4.08
CA PRO A 93 8.52 15.82 2.94
C PRO A 93 9.29 14.61 2.42
N THR A 94 9.41 14.49 1.11
CA THR A 94 10.20 13.43 0.47
C THR A 94 11.67 13.50 0.89
N GLY A 95 12.22 12.38 1.35
CA GLY A 95 13.62 12.26 1.79
C GLY A 95 13.84 12.59 3.27
N GLU A 96 12.84 13.08 3.97
CA GLU A 96 12.98 13.53 5.36
C GLU A 96 12.45 12.49 6.37
N ARG A 97 13.11 12.41 7.52
CA ARG A 97 12.70 11.54 8.64
C ARG A 97 11.75 12.29 9.57
N GLY A 98 10.59 12.68 9.03
CA GLY A 98 9.65 13.48 9.79
C GLY A 98 8.52 14.04 8.97
N PHE A 99 7.74 14.88 9.61
CA PHE A 99 6.64 15.61 8.97
C PHE A 99 6.44 16.97 9.63
N GLY A 100 5.76 17.89 8.92
CA GLY A 100 5.34 19.18 9.42
C GLY A 100 3.83 19.29 9.47
N TYR A 101 3.30 19.83 10.57
CA TYR A 101 1.91 20.25 10.68
C TYR A 101 1.86 21.77 10.75
N ARG A 102 1.36 22.40 9.68
CA ARG A 102 1.21 23.85 9.58
C ARG A 102 -0.22 24.25 9.83
N LEU A 103 -0.41 25.27 10.70
CA LEU A 103 -1.67 25.96 10.90
C LEU A 103 -1.53 27.41 10.47
N ALA A 104 -2.47 27.89 9.66
CA ALA A 104 -2.59 29.29 9.27
C ALA A 104 -3.98 29.80 9.67
N LEU A 105 -4.03 30.95 10.32
CA LEU A 105 -5.24 31.55 10.82
C LEU A 105 -5.42 32.95 10.23
N ARG A 106 -6.65 33.32 9.90
CA ARG A 106 -7.00 34.65 9.41
C ARG A 106 -8.22 35.16 10.16
N SER A 107 -8.16 36.41 10.68
CA SER A 107 -9.32 37.06 11.28
C SER A 107 -10.29 37.52 10.18
N ALA A 108 -11.55 37.07 10.24
CA ALA A 108 -12.57 37.41 9.24
C ALA A 108 -13.18 38.81 9.39
N GLY A 109 -13.01 39.52 10.53
CA GLY A 109 -13.63 40.82 10.66
C GLY A 109 -13.42 41.58 11.97
N GLU A 110 -12.90 40.94 13.02
CA GLU A 110 -12.69 41.58 14.33
C GLU A 110 -11.24 41.40 14.82
N ALA A 111 -10.71 42.38 15.55
CA ALA A 111 -9.43 42.20 16.21
C ALA A 111 -9.55 41.18 17.35
N CYS A 112 -8.62 40.24 17.42
CA CYS A 112 -8.64 39.19 18.45
C CYS A 112 -7.23 38.73 18.82
N SER A 113 -7.07 38.36 20.09
CA SER A 113 -5.89 37.63 20.55
C SER A 113 -6.11 36.12 20.35
N VAL A 114 -5.19 35.45 19.70
CA VAL A 114 -5.31 34.03 19.38
C VAL A 114 -4.18 33.22 20.02
N ARG A 115 -4.54 32.05 20.53
CA ARG A 115 -3.62 31.00 20.93
C ARG A 115 -3.97 29.75 20.10
N PHE A 116 -2.98 29.17 19.43
CA PHE A 116 -3.23 28.04 18.56
C PHE A 116 -2.00 27.11 18.52
N GLY A 117 -2.17 25.90 18.03
CA GLY A 117 -1.08 24.96 17.93
C GLY A 117 -1.54 23.51 17.96
N LEU A 118 -0.69 22.64 18.49
CA LEU A 118 -0.93 21.23 18.59
C LEU A 118 -0.93 20.78 20.05
N ALA A 119 -1.87 19.89 20.39
CA ALA A 119 -1.93 19.24 21.69
C ALA A 119 -2.21 17.75 21.50
N GLY A 120 -1.77 16.90 22.42
CA GLY A 120 -2.03 15.49 22.36
C GLY A 120 -1.36 14.68 23.47
N CYS A 121 -1.54 13.38 23.40
CA CYS A 121 -0.98 12.43 24.34
C CYS A 121 -0.31 11.26 23.58
N TRP A 122 0.98 11.07 23.79
CA TRP A 122 1.64 9.86 23.32
C TRP A 122 1.47 8.74 24.37
N ALA A 123 0.58 7.78 24.09
CA ALA A 123 0.29 6.70 25.03
C ALA A 123 1.29 5.55 24.95
N GLY A 124 1.89 5.26 23.78
CA GLY A 124 2.82 4.18 23.60
C GLY A 124 3.14 3.86 22.15
N ALA A 125 3.74 2.69 21.97
CA ALA A 125 4.05 2.14 20.66
C ALA A 125 3.57 0.68 20.58
N TRP A 126 3.16 0.27 19.38
CA TRP A 126 2.71 -1.10 19.07
C TRP A 126 3.55 -1.67 17.94
N HIS A 127 3.83 -2.95 18.03
CA HIS A 127 4.36 -3.73 16.93
C HIS A 127 3.21 -4.28 16.11
N CYS A 128 3.21 -4.01 14.81
CA CYS A 128 2.14 -4.42 13.90
C CYS A 128 2.72 -5.21 12.71
N VAL A 129 2.22 -6.44 12.55
CA VAL A 129 2.40 -7.30 11.37
C VAL A 129 1.05 -7.95 11.10
N ASN A 130 0.77 -9.20 11.53
CA ASN A 130 -0.56 -9.81 11.49
C ASN A 130 -1.41 -9.45 12.72
N GLU A 131 -0.74 -9.19 13.82
CA GLU A 131 -1.35 -8.80 15.08
C GLU A 131 -0.73 -7.52 15.60
N GLU A 132 -1.51 -6.76 16.35
CA GLU A 132 -1.04 -5.58 17.05
C GLU A 132 -0.67 -5.94 18.48
N LYS A 133 0.59 -5.72 18.86
CA LYS A 133 1.09 -6.00 20.22
C LYS A 133 1.75 -4.75 20.80
N PRO A 134 1.40 -4.35 22.03
CA PRO A 134 2.09 -3.25 22.68
C PRO A 134 3.57 -3.57 22.87
N ILE A 135 4.42 -2.61 22.60
CA ILE A 135 5.86 -2.72 22.87
C ILE A 135 6.10 -2.36 24.32
N GLU A 136 6.58 -3.34 25.10
CA GLU A 136 6.97 -3.11 26.48
C GLU A 136 8.33 -2.39 26.53
N GLY A 137 8.37 -1.23 27.20
CA GLY A 137 9.57 -0.43 27.33
C GLY A 137 9.36 0.82 28.17
N ARG A 138 10.44 1.51 28.46
CA ARG A 138 10.40 2.80 29.16
C ARG A 138 10.11 3.92 28.15
N ARG A 139 9.05 4.64 28.35
CA ARG A 139 8.77 5.92 27.69
C ARG A 139 9.40 7.05 28.49
N GLY A 140 10.07 7.96 27.80
CA GLY A 140 10.66 9.15 28.37
C GLY A 140 10.20 10.41 27.64
N CYS A 141 10.20 11.52 28.37
CA CYS A 141 10.15 12.85 27.79
C CYS A 141 11.04 13.77 28.65
N PHE A 142 11.93 14.51 27.98
CA PHE A 142 12.87 15.38 28.64
C PHE A 142 13.17 16.59 27.74
N HIS A 143 13.69 17.65 28.35
CA HIS A 143 14.17 18.81 27.59
C HIS A 143 15.58 18.53 27.05
N SER A 144 15.74 18.68 25.74
CA SER A 144 17.02 18.51 25.06
C SER A 144 17.61 19.86 24.63
N LEU A 145 18.93 19.98 24.77
CA LEU A 145 19.66 21.16 24.27
C LEU A 145 19.87 21.14 22.74
N TRP A 146 19.63 20.00 22.09
CA TRP A 146 19.77 19.87 20.64
C TRP A 146 18.71 20.62 19.85
N ASN A 147 17.47 20.60 20.33
CA ASN A 147 16.34 21.30 19.71
C ASN A 147 15.77 22.41 20.61
N ASP A 148 16.40 22.66 21.78
CA ASP A 148 15.90 23.57 22.83
C ASP A 148 14.40 23.32 23.10
N GLY A 149 14.04 22.07 23.30
CA GLY A 149 12.66 21.62 23.42
C GLY A 149 12.52 20.18 23.89
N PRO A 150 11.31 19.64 23.93
CA PRO A 150 11.09 18.26 24.34
C PRO A 150 11.64 17.25 23.32
N VAL A 151 12.11 16.15 23.83
CA VAL A 151 12.36 14.90 23.09
C VAL A 151 11.57 13.80 23.78
N PHE A 152 10.87 13.03 22.98
CA PHE A 152 10.14 11.83 23.40
C PHE A 152 10.94 10.60 22.97
N ASP A 153 11.20 9.68 23.89
CA ASP A 153 11.99 8.49 23.59
C ASP A 153 11.35 7.20 24.09
N MET A 154 11.61 6.11 23.37
CA MET A 154 11.27 4.74 23.76
C MET A 154 12.55 3.92 23.91
N THR A 155 12.69 3.24 25.06
CA THR A 155 13.85 2.39 25.36
C THR A 155 13.39 1.00 25.77
N CYS A 156 13.91 -0.04 25.08
CA CYS A 156 13.67 -1.47 25.36
C CYS A 156 15.02 -2.15 25.65
N GLY A 157 15.64 -1.82 26.79
CA GLY A 157 17.02 -2.21 27.10
C GLY A 157 18.09 -1.35 26.41
N THR A 158 17.89 -1.04 25.13
CA THR A 158 18.63 -0.04 24.33
C THR A 158 17.65 0.98 23.77
N PRO A 159 18.10 2.14 23.27
CA PRO A 159 17.23 3.05 22.54
C PRO A 159 16.54 2.31 21.39
N LEU A 160 15.23 2.54 21.22
CA LEU A 160 14.46 1.98 20.12
C LEU A 160 14.16 3.06 19.08
N PHE A 161 13.62 4.18 19.50
CA PHE A 161 13.39 5.38 18.68
C PHE A 161 13.21 6.61 19.56
N ALA A 162 13.36 7.77 18.95
CA ALA A 162 12.96 9.05 19.52
C ALA A 162 12.25 9.91 18.46
N PHE A 163 11.44 10.86 18.93
CA PHE A 163 10.87 11.90 18.09
C PHE A 163 10.88 13.24 18.82
N ALA A 164 11.05 14.32 18.07
CA ALA A 164 11.25 15.64 18.63
C ALA A 164 10.54 16.72 17.78
N PRO A 165 9.78 17.64 18.40
CA PRO A 165 9.20 18.78 17.71
C PRO A 165 10.16 19.97 17.67
N MET A 166 10.06 20.76 16.58
CA MET A 166 10.58 22.12 16.49
C MET A 166 9.61 23.03 15.75
N SER A 167 9.51 24.28 16.13
CA SER A 167 8.61 25.23 15.48
C SER A 167 9.36 26.33 14.72
N ASP A 168 8.77 26.81 13.61
CA ASP A 168 9.24 27.95 12.82
C ASP A 168 8.79 29.33 13.39
N ALA A 169 8.01 29.33 14.48
CA ALA A 169 7.54 30.51 15.18
C ALA A 169 7.73 30.35 16.70
N PRO A 170 7.77 31.44 17.47
CA PRO A 170 7.83 31.37 18.93
C PRO A 170 6.76 30.42 19.48
N CYS A 171 7.18 29.42 20.24
CA CYS A 171 6.33 28.34 20.70
C CYS A 171 6.62 28.04 22.18
N ARG A 172 5.59 28.04 23.02
CA ARG A 172 5.70 27.47 24.36
C ARG A 172 5.29 26.02 24.30
N CYS A 173 6.16 25.12 24.74
CA CYS A 173 5.87 23.70 24.83
C CYS A 173 5.81 23.27 26.30
N ASP A 174 4.62 22.86 26.73
CA ASP A 174 4.38 22.24 28.03
C ASP A 174 4.23 20.74 27.83
N PHE A 175 4.86 19.92 28.68
CA PHE A 175 4.70 18.47 28.65
C PHE A 175 4.73 17.87 30.05
N GLU A 176 3.96 16.80 30.25
CA GLU A 176 3.84 16.09 31.51
C GLU A 176 3.79 14.58 31.26
N GLN A 177 4.61 13.85 32.00
CA GLN A 177 4.60 12.40 31.97
C GLN A 177 3.60 11.86 32.98
N GLU A 178 2.57 11.19 32.47
CA GLU A 178 1.51 10.57 33.25
C GLU A 178 1.57 9.02 33.13
N GLU A 179 0.76 8.33 33.94
CA GLU A 179 0.63 6.87 33.86
C GLU A 179 0.16 6.41 32.47
N LYS A 180 -0.80 7.13 31.87
CA LYS A 180 -1.39 6.81 30.56
C LYS A 180 -0.55 7.23 29.37
N GLY A 181 0.47 8.05 29.54
CA GLY A 181 1.30 8.55 28.44
C GLY A 181 2.03 9.85 28.75
N VAL A 182 2.58 10.44 27.72
CA VAL A 182 3.16 11.78 27.78
C VAL A 182 2.21 12.76 27.11
N ARG A 183 1.54 13.56 27.92
CA ARG A 183 0.68 14.65 27.42
C ARG A 183 1.53 15.86 27.12
N TYR A 184 1.23 16.57 26.04
CA TYR A 184 1.95 17.78 25.65
C TYR A 184 1.02 18.82 25.01
N ARG A 185 1.47 20.07 25.03
CA ARG A 185 0.79 21.17 24.37
C ARG A 185 1.80 22.17 23.83
N MET A 186 1.75 22.44 22.54
CA MET A 186 2.57 23.42 21.84
C MET A 186 1.71 24.62 21.46
N VAL A 187 2.04 25.80 21.97
CA VAL A 187 1.20 27.00 21.93
C VAL A 187 1.94 28.12 21.21
N HIS A 188 1.33 28.67 20.18
CA HIS A 188 1.69 29.91 19.52
C HIS A 188 0.69 31.00 19.93
N GLU A 189 1.14 32.24 20.02
CA GLU A 189 0.31 33.40 20.39
C GLU A 189 0.46 34.50 19.33
N ALA A 190 -0.64 35.14 18.95
CA ALA A 190 -0.65 36.29 18.06
C ALA A 190 -1.85 37.19 18.32
N ASP A 191 -1.66 38.49 18.10
CA ASP A 191 -2.76 39.47 18.05
C ASP A 191 -3.05 39.77 16.58
N LEU A 192 -4.28 39.56 16.14
CA LEU A 192 -4.71 39.76 14.77
C LEU A 192 -5.65 40.94 14.64
N ALA A 193 -5.30 41.91 13.80
CA ALA A 193 -6.24 42.92 13.33
C ALA A 193 -7.25 42.31 12.32
N PRO A 194 -8.37 42.99 12.03
CA PRO A 194 -9.32 42.55 11.02
C PRO A 194 -8.66 42.25 9.66
N GLY A 195 -8.82 41.04 9.15
CA GLY A 195 -8.24 40.60 7.89
C GLY A 195 -6.77 40.16 7.96
N GLU A 196 -6.11 40.33 9.10
CA GLU A 196 -4.71 39.88 9.31
C GLU A 196 -4.61 38.38 9.49
N SER A 197 -3.47 37.83 9.15
CA SER A 197 -3.17 36.41 9.20
C SER A 197 -1.88 36.10 9.95
N CYS A 198 -1.84 34.98 10.63
CA CYS A 198 -0.61 34.37 11.17
C CYS A 198 -0.51 32.90 10.78
N ALA A 199 0.68 32.35 10.87
CA ALA A 199 0.88 30.91 10.64
C ALA A 199 2.07 30.40 11.45
N ALA A 200 2.02 29.11 11.80
CA ALA A 200 3.12 28.41 12.42
C ALA A 200 3.17 26.96 11.94
N THR A 201 4.36 26.42 11.83
CA THR A 201 4.61 25.02 11.49
C THR A 201 5.33 24.34 12.64
N VAL A 202 4.83 23.20 13.07
CA VAL A 202 5.54 22.30 13.98
C VAL A 202 6.11 21.15 13.16
N TRP A 203 7.43 21.03 13.15
CA TRP A 203 8.17 19.96 12.50
C TRP A 203 8.47 18.85 13.50
N TRP A 204 8.08 17.63 13.19
CA TRP A 204 8.33 16.44 13.99
C TRP A 204 9.40 15.59 13.32
N GLY A 205 10.60 15.55 13.92
CA GLY A 205 11.69 14.72 13.45
C GLY A 205 11.72 13.37 14.17
N PHE A 206 12.08 12.32 13.47
CA PHE A 206 12.21 10.95 13.98
C PHE A 206 13.64 10.45 13.82
N GLY A 207 14.06 9.57 14.70
CA GLY A 207 15.36 8.95 14.65
C GLY A 207 15.51 7.84 15.69
N TYR A 208 16.69 7.23 15.70
CA TYR A 208 17.02 6.15 16.63
C TYR A 208 17.10 6.64 18.08
N GLU A 209 17.59 7.88 18.27
CA GLU A 209 17.78 8.48 19.59
C GLU A 209 17.60 10.01 19.53
N GLU A 210 17.78 10.69 20.67
CA GLU A 210 17.65 12.14 20.86
C GLU A 210 18.25 12.97 19.73
N VAL A 211 19.56 12.77 19.47
CA VAL A 211 20.31 13.62 18.50
C VAL A 211 19.76 13.46 17.10
N SER A 212 19.48 12.24 16.68
CA SER A 212 18.94 11.97 15.33
C SER A 212 17.53 12.53 15.15
N ALA A 213 16.66 12.41 16.15
CA ALA A 213 15.32 12.97 16.11
C ALA A 213 15.34 14.50 16.08
N ALA A 214 16.10 15.12 16.98
CA ALA A 214 16.25 16.59 17.04
C ALA A 214 16.91 17.15 15.76
N THR A 215 17.89 16.46 15.20
CA THR A 215 18.54 16.88 13.96
C THR A 215 17.60 16.78 12.77
N SER A 216 16.80 15.73 12.68
CA SER A 216 15.76 15.57 11.62
C SER A 216 14.77 16.73 11.65
N ALA A 217 14.24 17.09 12.84
CA ALA A 217 13.36 18.25 12.99
C ALA A 217 14.04 19.55 12.59
N LYS A 218 15.30 19.74 13.01
CA LYS A 218 16.11 20.94 12.72
C LYS A 218 16.41 21.11 11.23
N GLU A 219 16.67 20.03 10.51
CA GLU A 219 16.91 20.08 9.05
C GLU A 219 15.65 20.51 8.31
N MET A 220 14.48 19.93 8.59
CA MET A 220 13.22 20.36 7.99
C MET A 220 12.91 21.83 8.32
N LEU A 221 13.10 22.23 9.58
CA LEU A 221 12.93 23.63 9.99
C LEU A 221 13.85 24.57 9.22
N ARG A 222 15.13 24.21 9.04
CA ARG A 222 16.14 25.00 8.33
C ARG A 222 15.84 25.13 6.83
N GLN A 223 15.33 24.08 6.19
CA GLN A 223 14.88 24.10 4.80
C GLN A 223 13.64 24.99 4.65
N GLY A 224 12.75 24.95 5.62
CA GLY A 224 11.54 25.76 5.70
C GLY A 224 10.38 25.19 4.89
N TRP A 225 9.18 25.59 5.30
CA TRP A 225 7.92 25.05 4.79
C TRP A 225 7.80 25.09 3.25
N GLN A 226 8.06 26.25 2.64
CA GLN A 226 7.85 26.41 1.20
C GLN A 226 8.80 25.53 0.38
N THR A 227 10.07 25.45 0.79
CA THR A 227 11.06 24.60 0.11
C THR A 227 10.66 23.13 0.16
N GLU A 228 10.25 22.65 1.34
CA GLU A 228 9.85 21.27 1.54
C GLU A 228 8.56 20.91 0.78
N LEU A 229 7.59 21.82 0.79
CA LEU A 229 6.36 21.66 0.03
C LEU A 229 6.63 21.61 -1.48
N ASP A 230 7.39 22.58 -2.00
CA ASP A 230 7.70 22.65 -3.45
C ASP A 230 8.50 21.43 -3.92
N ARG A 231 9.46 20.95 -3.11
CA ARG A 231 10.22 19.72 -3.38
C ARG A 231 9.31 18.51 -3.45
N THR A 232 8.41 18.37 -2.48
CA THR A 232 7.44 17.26 -2.41
C THR A 232 6.48 17.32 -3.59
N LEU A 233 5.88 18.48 -3.87
CA LEU A 233 4.95 18.62 -5.00
C LEU A 233 5.63 18.36 -6.35
N ALA A 234 6.89 18.77 -6.52
CA ALA A 234 7.66 18.45 -7.72
C ALA A 234 7.97 16.96 -7.85
N TRP A 235 8.19 16.26 -6.74
CA TRP A 235 8.36 14.80 -6.72
C TRP A 235 7.07 14.09 -7.13
N LEU A 236 5.93 14.49 -6.57
CA LEU A 236 4.59 13.98 -6.89
C LEU A 236 4.23 14.22 -8.36
N ALA A 237 4.43 15.45 -8.85
CA ALA A 237 4.10 15.83 -10.23
C ALA A 237 4.84 15.00 -11.29
N ARG A 238 6.09 14.62 -11.03
CA ARG A 238 6.86 13.76 -11.95
C ARG A 238 6.33 12.33 -12.06
N ARG A 239 5.52 11.88 -11.10
CA ARG A 239 4.97 10.53 -11.02
C ARG A 239 3.47 10.46 -11.28
N SER A 240 2.80 11.59 -11.29
CA SER A 240 1.38 11.71 -11.60
C SER A 240 1.10 11.43 -13.07
N ALA A 241 -0.09 10.92 -13.35
CA ALA A 241 -0.60 10.77 -14.70
C ALA A 241 -1.96 11.48 -14.84
N ASP A 242 -2.19 12.09 -16.00
CA ASP A 242 -3.50 12.57 -16.40
C ASP A 242 -4.19 11.45 -17.22
N LEU A 243 -5.39 11.08 -16.80
CA LEU A 243 -6.19 10.04 -17.45
C LEU A 243 -7.31 10.62 -18.35
N GLY A 244 -7.37 11.95 -18.52
CA GLY A 244 -8.38 12.61 -19.34
C GLY A 244 -9.77 12.73 -18.68
N ASP A 245 -9.92 12.26 -17.44
CA ASP A 245 -11.11 12.36 -16.60
C ASP A 245 -10.67 12.82 -15.22
N GLU A 246 -11.23 13.91 -14.72
CA GLU A 246 -10.78 14.52 -13.46
C GLU A 246 -10.97 13.61 -12.25
N ALA A 247 -12.11 12.91 -12.17
CA ALA A 247 -12.40 12.00 -11.06
C ALA A 247 -11.47 10.79 -11.05
N LEU A 248 -11.26 10.17 -12.22
CA LEU A 248 -10.33 9.04 -12.36
C LEU A 248 -8.86 9.47 -12.18
N THR A 249 -8.48 10.66 -12.67
CA THR A 249 -7.14 11.23 -12.48
C THR A 249 -6.85 11.44 -10.99
N ARG A 250 -7.83 11.97 -10.24
CA ARG A 250 -7.72 12.17 -8.79
C ARG A 250 -7.64 10.83 -8.08
N TRP A 251 -8.55 9.91 -8.38
CA TRP A 251 -8.57 8.57 -7.79
C TRP A 251 -7.24 7.83 -8.04
N TYR A 252 -6.79 7.80 -9.29
CA TYR A 252 -5.56 7.13 -9.71
C TYR A 252 -4.34 7.67 -8.95
N ASN A 253 -4.10 8.98 -8.99
CA ASN A 253 -2.89 9.55 -8.40
C ASN A 253 -2.89 9.44 -6.87
N THR A 254 -4.05 9.59 -6.22
CA THR A 254 -4.17 9.37 -4.76
C THR A 254 -3.81 7.93 -4.41
N ASN A 255 -4.36 6.94 -5.11
CA ASN A 255 -4.10 5.52 -4.86
C ASN A 255 -2.71 5.07 -5.33
N LEU A 256 -2.15 5.67 -6.37
CA LEU A 256 -0.75 5.46 -6.77
C LEU A 256 0.21 5.89 -5.66
N PHE A 257 0.02 7.09 -5.09
CA PHE A 257 0.87 7.57 -3.99
C PHE A 257 0.62 6.80 -2.70
N PHE A 258 -0.61 6.39 -2.46
CA PHE A 258 -0.92 5.46 -1.39
C PHE A 258 -0.17 4.13 -1.58
N CYS A 259 -0.22 3.53 -2.75
CA CYS A 259 0.57 2.33 -3.06
C CYS A 259 2.06 2.58 -2.83
N ILE A 260 2.66 3.62 -3.43
CA ILE A 260 4.09 3.91 -3.30
C ILE A 260 4.50 4.05 -1.83
N HIS A 261 3.81 4.87 -1.05
CA HIS A 261 4.21 5.20 0.32
C HIS A 261 3.74 4.19 1.37
N PHE A 262 2.78 3.32 1.06
CA PHE A 262 2.26 2.34 2.01
C PHE A 262 2.64 0.89 1.67
N SER A 263 2.96 0.55 0.40
CA SER A 263 3.47 -0.80 0.07
C SER A 263 5.01 -0.88 0.07
N THR A 264 5.69 0.26 0.12
CA THR A 264 7.15 0.34 0.25
C THR A 264 7.54 1.29 1.37
N GLY A 265 8.70 1.12 1.94
CA GLY A 265 9.24 2.07 2.91
C GLY A 265 10.70 1.79 3.25
N VAL A 266 11.32 2.79 3.86
CA VAL A 266 12.69 2.69 4.35
C VAL A 266 12.64 2.50 5.87
N THR A 267 13.34 1.51 6.36
CA THR A 267 13.39 1.23 7.81
C THR A 267 14.15 2.31 8.56
N LEU A 268 13.66 2.68 9.74
CA LEU A 268 14.24 3.76 10.54
C LEU A 268 15.65 3.42 11.05
N ASP A 269 15.90 2.14 11.36
CA ASP A 269 17.13 1.64 11.98
C ASP A 269 18.23 1.27 11.00
N THR A 270 17.90 0.70 9.82
CA THR A 270 18.92 0.21 8.87
C THR A 270 18.93 0.99 7.54
N GLU A 271 17.96 1.88 7.32
CA GLU A 271 17.81 2.66 6.07
C GLU A 271 17.64 1.80 4.81
N GLU A 272 17.20 0.55 4.98
CA GLU A 272 16.94 -0.35 3.87
C GLU A 272 15.52 -0.18 3.35
N LEU A 273 15.37 -0.18 2.01
CA LEU A 273 14.04 -0.30 1.41
C LEU A 273 13.50 -1.69 1.67
N VAL A 274 12.28 -1.75 2.16
CA VAL A 274 11.53 -3.00 2.35
C VAL A 274 10.14 -2.88 1.72
N LEU A 275 9.51 -4.02 1.48
CA LEU A 275 8.20 -4.14 0.86
C LEU A 275 7.24 -4.77 1.88
N VAL A 276 5.99 -4.33 1.87
CA VAL A 276 4.92 -4.81 2.76
C VAL A 276 3.58 -4.72 2.04
N THR A 277 2.56 -5.40 2.57
CA THR A 277 1.19 -5.29 2.06
C THR A 277 0.61 -3.90 2.31
N SER A 278 0.81 -3.35 3.53
CA SER A 278 0.45 -1.98 3.86
C SER A 278 1.21 -1.47 5.08
N ARG A 279 1.67 -0.21 5.06
CA ARG A 279 2.22 0.49 6.23
C ARG A 279 1.11 1.12 7.09
N SER A 280 -0.08 0.55 7.05
CA SER A 280 -1.21 0.95 7.85
C SER A 280 -1.64 -0.18 8.77
N PRO A 281 -1.71 0.03 10.10
CA PRO A 281 -2.25 -0.97 11.02
C PRO A 281 -3.76 -1.21 10.83
N ARG A 282 -4.44 -0.40 10.00
CA ARG A 282 -5.83 -0.62 9.61
C ARG A 282 -6.01 -1.82 8.67
N TYR A 283 -4.95 -2.22 7.96
CA TYR A 283 -4.94 -3.46 7.19
C TYR A 283 -4.46 -4.61 8.09
N TYR A 284 -5.22 -5.68 8.16
CA TYR A 284 -5.06 -6.74 9.17
C TYR A 284 -3.73 -7.53 9.09
N VAL A 285 -3.06 -7.56 7.92
CA VAL A 285 -1.72 -8.16 7.75
C VAL A 285 -0.64 -7.12 7.44
N SER A 286 -0.77 -5.92 7.96
CA SER A 286 -0.09 -4.67 7.65
C SER A 286 1.35 -4.78 7.14
N ALA A 287 2.34 -5.07 7.99
CA ALA A 287 3.75 -5.08 7.62
C ALA A 287 4.27 -6.47 7.20
N ALA A 288 3.40 -7.39 6.84
CA ALA A 288 3.80 -8.67 6.28
C ALA A 288 4.17 -8.52 4.79
N TYR A 289 4.96 -9.44 4.27
CA TYR A 289 5.45 -9.46 2.90
C TYR A 289 4.97 -10.69 2.16
N TRP A 290 4.40 -10.49 0.97
CA TRP A 290 4.09 -11.48 -0.06
C TRP A 290 4.72 -11.06 -1.39
N ASP A 291 5.28 -12.04 -2.14
CA ASP A 291 5.78 -11.77 -3.50
C ASP A 291 4.63 -11.42 -4.47
N ARG A 292 3.47 -12.07 -4.34
CA ARG A 292 2.25 -11.76 -5.11
C ARG A 292 1.87 -10.29 -4.97
N ASP A 293 1.64 -9.84 -3.74
CA ASP A 293 1.26 -8.48 -3.40
C ASP A 293 2.25 -7.44 -3.91
N SER A 294 3.51 -7.67 -3.60
CA SER A 294 4.57 -6.73 -3.92
C SER A 294 4.92 -6.71 -5.41
N LEU A 295 4.84 -7.85 -6.12
CA LEU A 295 5.40 -8.00 -7.46
C LEU A 295 4.37 -8.21 -8.57
N LEU A 296 3.22 -8.85 -8.28
CA LEU A 296 2.14 -8.95 -9.26
C LEU A 296 1.20 -7.76 -9.19
N TRP A 297 1.02 -7.13 -8.00
CA TRP A 297 0.04 -6.05 -7.82
C TRP A 297 0.68 -4.66 -7.73
N SER A 298 1.57 -4.39 -6.75
CA SER A 298 2.14 -3.03 -6.61
C SER A 298 3.21 -2.70 -7.65
N PHE A 299 4.10 -3.64 -7.93
CA PHE A 299 5.26 -3.41 -8.80
C PHE A 299 4.93 -2.86 -10.18
N PRO A 300 3.89 -3.35 -10.91
CA PRO A 300 3.58 -2.82 -12.23
C PRO A 300 3.23 -1.34 -12.25
N ALA A 301 2.45 -0.86 -11.27
CA ALA A 301 2.11 0.56 -11.15
C ALA A 301 3.32 1.40 -10.74
N ILE A 302 4.12 0.90 -9.80
CA ILE A 302 5.35 1.57 -9.36
C ILE A 302 6.37 1.65 -10.50
N LEU A 303 6.54 0.59 -11.28
CA LEU A 303 7.43 0.58 -12.44
C LEU A 303 7.06 1.66 -13.47
N GLN A 304 5.76 1.84 -13.72
CA GLN A 304 5.26 2.88 -14.64
C GLN A 304 5.48 4.31 -14.12
N ALA A 305 5.51 4.50 -12.80
CA ALA A 305 5.65 5.81 -12.17
C ALA A 305 7.10 6.14 -11.77
N ASP A 306 7.85 5.16 -11.30
CA ASP A 306 9.23 5.29 -10.79
C ASP A 306 10.05 4.03 -11.05
N PRO A 307 10.66 3.88 -12.23
CA PRO A 307 11.54 2.75 -12.54
C PRO A 307 12.73 2.60 -11.59
N THR A 308 13.17 3.70 -10.96
CA THR A 308 14.26 3.67 -9.98
C THR A 308 13.82 2.98 -8.69
N LEU A 309 12.62 3.28 -8.21
CA LEU A 309 12.04 2.60 -7.06
C LEU A 309 11.79 1.11 -7.40
N ALA A 310 11.21 0.82 -8.56
CA ALA A 310 11.00 -0.56 -9.02
C ALA A 310 12.31 -1.37 -9.04
N ARG A 311 13.43 -0.74 -9.45
CA ARG A 311 14.75 -1.38 -9.37
C ARG A 311 15.14 -1.73 -7.94
N ARG A 312 14.96 -0.82 -7.00
CA ARG A 312 15.23 -1.05 -5.57
C ARG A 312 14.35 -2.15 -4.97
N MET A 313 13.09 -2.27 -5.44
CA MET A 313 12.20 -3.38 -5.07
C MET A 313 12.81 -4.72 -5.47
N LEU A 314 13.30 -4.87 -6.71
CA LEU A 314 13.99 -6.08 -7.16
C LEU A 314 15.26 -6.36 -6.35
N ASP A 315 16.01 -5.32 -5.96
CA ASP A 315 17.20 -5.49 -5.12
C ASP A 315 16.84 -6.00 -3.72
N HIS A 316 15.71 -5.59 -3.14
CA HIS A 316 15.19 -6.15 -1.88
C HIS A 316 14.75 -7.61 -2.05
N VAL A 317 14.02 -7.92 -3.11
CA VAL A 317 13.50 -9.27 -3.39
C VAL A 317 14.65 -10.27 -3.55
N PHE A 318 15.59 -10.01 -4.45
CA PHE A 318 16.74 -10.89 -4.68
C PHE A 318 17.85 -10.77 -3.62
N GLY A 319 17.72 -9.80 -2.72
CA GLY A 319 18.57 -9.66 -1.53
C GLY A 319 17.98 -10.37 -0.32
N ARG A 320 17.09 -9.70 0.39
CA ARG A 320 16.51 -10.16 1.66
C ARG A 320 15.51 -11.28 1.48
N GLN A 321 14.55 -11.12 0.56
CA GLN A 321 13.43 -12.04 0.40
C GLN A 321 13.81 -13.35 -0.31
N ARG A 322 14.91 -13.37 -1.07
CA ARG A 322 15.45 -14.60 -1.69
C ARG A 322 15.62 -15.76 -0.70
N ARG A 323 15.86 -15.46 0.56
CA ARG A 323 16.04 -16.42 1.63
C ARG A 323 14.95 -17.49 1.69
N ASN A 324 13.70 -17.12 1.37
CA ASN A 324 12.52 -17.99 1.48
C ASN A 324 11.55 -17.81 0.29
N LEU A 325 12.07 -17.82 -0.96
CA LEU A 325 11.24 -17.72 -2.17
C LEU A 325 10.15 -18.80 -2.23
N GLY A 326 8.93 -18.41 -2.59
CA GLY A 326 7.77 -19.29 -2.70
C GLY A 326 7.18 -19.73 -1.37
N VAL A 327 7.65 -19.15 -0.26
CA VAL A 327 7.00 -19.31 1.05
C VAL A 327 5.90 -18.28 1.15
N HIS A 328 4.75 -18.72 1.63
CA HIS A 328 3.50 -18.00 1.77
C HIS A 328 3.70 -16.57 2.28
N SER A 329 4.06 -16.36 3.55
CA SER A 329 4.30 -15.02 4.06
C SER A 329 5.62 -14.89 4.84
N ARG A 330 6.20 -13.69 4.78
CA ARG A 330 7.51 -13.41 5.36
C ARG A 330 7.50 -12.07 6.10
N PHE A 331 8.41 -11.94 7.04
CA PHE A 331 8.76 -10.65 7.61
C PHE A 331 9.59 -9.81 6.63
N ILE A 332 9.71 -8.53 6.91
CA ILE A 332 10.50 -7.59 6.09
C ILE A 332 11.99 -7.97 5.98
N ASP A 333 12.53 -8.77 6.90
CA ASP A 333 13.90 -9.30 6.87
C ASP A 333 14.07 -10.58 6.05
N GLY A 334 12.99 -11.09 5.46
CA GLY A 334 12.96 -12.33 4.67
C GLY A 334 12.82 -13.61 5.49
N THR A 335 12.68 -13.54 6.83
CA THR A 335 12.36 -14.72 7.64
C THR A 335 10.89 -15.09 7.52
N VAL A 336 10.58 -16.38 7.69
CA VAL A 336 9.22 -16.91 7.57
C VAL A 336 8.34 -16.34 8.66
N LEU A 337 7.18 -15.79 8.26
CA LEU A 337 6.10 -15.39 9.15
C LEU A 337 5.13 -16.57 9.29
N GLU A 338 4.56 -17.02 8.18
CA GLU A 338 3.69 -18.19 8.12
C GLU A 338 4.23 -19.18 7.09
N PRO A 339 4.48 -20.43 7.47
CA PRO A 339 4.97 -21.42 6.53
C PRO A 339 3.85 -21.89 5.60
N GLY A 340 4.20 -22.20 4.41
CA GLY A 340 3.33 -22.68 3.35
C GLY A 340 4.02 -22.47 2.03
N PHE A 341 3.59 -23.16 0.98
CA PHE A 341 4.11 -22.99 -0.36
C PHE A 341 3.01 -22.50 -1.27
N GLU A 342 3.31 -21.43 -2.00
CA GLU A 342 2.45 -20.90 -3.04
C GLU A 342 3.20 -20.79 -4.37
N LEU A 343 2.57 -21.27 -5.42
CA LEU A 343 3.20 -21.34 -6.73
C LEU A 343 3.25 -19.95 -7.40
N ASP A 344 2.24 -19.13 -7.21
CA ASP A 344 2.20 -17.75 -7.68
C ASP A 344 3.24 -16.86 -6.97
N GLU A 345 3.44 -17.04 -5.64
CA GLU A 345 4.54 -16.42 -4.88
C GLU A 345 5.92 -16.77 -5.49
N LEU A 346 6.11 -18.03 -5.89
CA LEU A 346 7.37 -18.45 -6.48
C LEU A 346 7.59 -17.85 -7.87
N MET A 347 6.52 -17.62 -8.65
CA MET A 347 6.62 -17.09 -10.02
C MET A 347 6.69 -15.56 -10.09
N ALA A 348 6.19 -14.87 -9.09
CA ALA A 348 6.10 -13.41 -9.08
C ALA A 348 7.45 -12.69 -9.30
N PRO A 349 8.58 -13.08 -8.68
CA PRO A 349 9.89 -12.47 -8.92
C PRO A 349 10.36 -12.55 -10.37
N VAL A 350 10.05 -13.63 -11.06
CA VAL A 350 10.42 -13.82 -12.49
C VAL A 350 9.64 -12.85 -13.36
N LEU A 351 8.33 -12.71 -13.11
CA LEU A 351 7.45 -11.84 -13.89
C LEU A 351 7.77 -10.36 -13.65
N ALA A 352 8.10 -9.98 -12.42
CA ALA A 352 8.54 -8.63 -12.11
C ALA A 352 9.87 -8.29 -12.80
N LEU A 353 10.83 -9.21 -12.80
CA LEU A 353 12.12 -9.03 -13.49
C LEU A 353 11.92 -8.89 -15.01
N GLU A 354 11.04 -9.69 -15.61
CA GLU A 354 10.70 -9.59 -17.04
C GLU A 354 10.11 -8.22 -17.36
N ARG A 355 9.10 -7.79 -16.60
CA ARG A 355 8.45 -6.47 -16.78
C ARG A 355 9.45 -5.32 -16.65
N TYR A 356 10.34 -5.39 -15.65
CA TYR A 356 11.37 -4.37 -15.46
C TYR A 356 12.30 -4.26 -16.66
N VAL A 357 12.84 -5.40 -17.13
CA VAL A 357 13.75 -5.42 -18.28
C VAL A 357 13.04 -4.97 -19.56
N ALA A 358 11.79 -5.38 -19.77
CA ALA A 358 11.00 -4.95 -20.92
C ALA A 358 10.76 -3.43 -20.92
N ALA A 359 10.36 -2.86 -19.77
CA ALA A 359 10.03 -1.43 -19.67
C ALA A 359 11.27 -0.51 -19.70
N THR A 360 12.41 -0.96 -19.16
CA THR A 360 13.60 -0.08 -18.97
C THR A 360 14.74 -0.39 -19.94
N GLY A 361 14.78 -1.58 -20.52
CA GLY A 361 15.94 -2.07 -21.29
C GLY A 361 17.16 -2.39 -20.42
N ASP A 362 17.10 -2.25 -19.09
CA ASP A 362 18.23 -2.51 -18.18
C ASP A 362 18.51 -4.02 -18.03
N ARG A 363 19.31 -4.54 -18.94
CA ARG A 363 19.78 -5.94 -18.86
C ARG A 363 20.94 -6.14 -17.87
N ALA A 364 21.52 -5.07 -17.30
CA ALA A 364 22.60 -5.20 -16.32
C ALA A 364 22.09 -5.87 -15.02
N VAL A 365 20.80 -5.70 -14.71
CA VAL A 365 20.16 -6.40 -13.57
C VAL A 365 20.34 -7.91 -13.64
N LEU A 366 20.27 -8.50 -14.84
CA LEU A 366 20.41 -9.93 -15.09
C LEU A 366 21.83 -10.47 -14.81
N GLN A 367 22.82 -9.60 -14.72
CA GLN A 367 24.20 -9.98 -14.43
C GLN A 367 24.52 -9.96 -12.93
N LYS A 368 23.63 -9.44 -12.09
CA LYS A 368 23.81 -9.47 -10.65
C LYS A 368 23.80 -10.90 -10.13
N GLU A 369 24.78 -11.23 -9.30
CA GLU A 369 24.96 -12.58 -8.75
C GLU A 369 23.74 -13.04 -7.96
N ASN A 370 23.15 -12.17 -7.11
CA ASN A 370 21.96 -12.48 -6.33
C ASN A 370 20.71 -12.74 -7.19
N VAL A 371 20.59 -12.08 -8.35
CA VAL A 371 19.49 -12.34 -9.30
C VAL A 371 19.69 -13.70 -9.97
N ARG A 372 20.91 -14.02 -10.43
CA ARG A 372 21.22 -15.32 -11.04
C ARG A 372 20.96 -16.46 -10.07
N GLN A 373 21.47 -16.36 -8.85
CA GLN A 373 21.25 -17.35 -7.80
C GLN A 373 19.76 -17.49 -7.47
N GLY A 374 19.01 -16.38 -7.37
CA GLY A 374 17.56 -16.41 -7.17
C GLY A 374 16.82 -17.16 -8.27
N MET A 375 17.21 -16.97 -9.54
CA MET A 375 16.61 -17.71 -10.66
C MET A 375 16.90 -19.22 -10.59
N GLU A 376 18.11 -19.62 -10.17
CA GLU A 376 18.44 -21.03 -9.95
C GLU A 376 17.56 -21.64 -8.85
N GLU A 377 17.48 -20.96 -7.71
CA GLU A 377 16.67 -21.40 -6.55
C GLU A 377 15.17 -21.51 -6.89
N ILE A 378 14.64 -20.58 -7.68
CA ILE A 378 13.26 -20.64 -8.19
C ILE A 378 13.06 -21.88 -9.05
N LEU A 379 13.96 -22.14 -10.01
CA LEU A 379 13.85 -23.29 -10.90
C LEU A 379 14.00 -24.62 -10.16
N GLU A 380 14.88 -24.70 -9.18
CA GLU A 380 15.06 -25.89 -8.34
C GLU A 380 13.76 -26.19 -7.56
N LYS A 381 13.19 -25.18 -6.90
CA LYS A 381 11.93 -25.31 -6.16
C LYS A 381 10.75 -25.64 -7.08
N LEU A 382 10.67 -25.01 -8.24
CA LEU A 382 9.66 -25.30 -9.24
C LEU A 382 9.75 -26.76 -9.72
N THR A 383 10.93 -27.24 -10.06
CA THR A 383 11.15 -28.63 -10.50
C THR A 383 10.69 -29.65 -9.46
N ALA A 384 10.88 -29.35 -8.18
CA ALA A 384 10.43 -30.20 -7.06
C ALA A 384 8.89 -30.29 -6.94
N ARG A 385 8.14 -29.41 -7.58
CA ARG A 385 6.66 -29.35 -7.55
C ARG A 385 6.03 -29.95 -8.82
N ARG A 386 6.85 -30.36 -9.78
CA ARG A 386 6.36 -30.91 -11.05
C ARG A 386 5.79 -32.31 -10.87
N HIS A 387 4.59 -32.53 -11.39
CA HIS A 387 4.01 -33.87 -11.45
C HIS A 387 4.85 -34.81 -12.36
N PRO A 388 5.15 -36.04 -11.92
CA PRO A 388 6.12 -36.90 -12.63
C PRO A 388 5.69 -37.37 -14.03
N GLN A 389 4.39 -37.39 -14.32
CA GLN A 389 3.84 -37.91 -15.59
C GLN A 389 3.20 -36.81 -16.46
N THR A 390 2.93 -35.65 -15.91
CA THR A 390 2.39 -34.49 -16.63
C THR A 390 3.34 -33.30 -16.48
N ALA A 391 3.09 -32.21 -17.20
CA ALA A 391 3.84 -30.98 -17.02
C ALA A 391 3.13 -29.98 -16.10
N LEU A 392 2.21 -30.44 -15.24
CA LEU A 392 1.54 -29.60 -14.24
C LEU A 392 2.39 -29.51 -12.96
N TYR A 393 2.24 -28.39 -12.28
CA TYR A 393 2.91 -28.06 -11.02
C TYR A 393 1.90 -27.86 -9.91
N GLU A 394 2.20 -28.44 -8.74
CA GLU A 394 1.32 -28.36 -7.57
C GLU A 394 1.61 -27.14 -6.70
N THR A 395 0.57 -26.62 -6.06
CA THR A 395 0.67 -25.67 -4.97
C THR A 395 0.08 -26.26 -3.68
N PHE A 396 0.40 -25.67 -2.53
CA PHE A 396 -0.23 -26.03 -1.25
C PHE A 396 -1.36 -25.06 -0.89
N LEU A 397 -1.15 -23.76 -1.04
CA LEU A 397 -2.17 -22.74 -0.87
C LEU A 397 -2.56 -22.16 -2.23
N GLN A 398 -3.72 -21.54 -2.29
CA GLN A 398 -4.23 -20.79 -3.44
C GLN A 398 -4.06 -19.27 -3.20
N PRO A 399 -4.21 -18.42 -4.23
CA PRO A 399 -3.90 -16.97 -4.10
C PRO A 399 -4.67 -16.16 -3.05
N THR A 400 -5.68 -16.71 -2.40
CA THR A 400 -6.33 -16.13 -1.20
C THR A 400 -5.66 -16.55 0.12
N ASP A 401 -4.50 -17.19 0.07
CA ASP A 401 -3.80 -17.74 1.24
C ASP A 401 -4.53 -18.92 1.92
N ASP A 402 -5.60 -19.42 1.30
CA ASP A 402 -6.37 -20.55 1.79
C ASP A 402 -5.84 -21.88 1.25
N GLU A 403 -6.05 -22.98 1.99
CA GLU A 403 -5.68 -24.31 1.51
C GLU A 403 -6.52 -24.68 0.28
N ARG A 404 -5.85 -25.07 -0.79
CA ARG A 404 -6.46 -25.51 -2.05
C ARG A 404 -7.33 -26.74 -1.90
N VAL A 405 -8.34 -26.88 -2.75
CA VAL A 405 -9.16 -28.10 -2.83
C VAL A 405 -8.40 -29.18 -3.63
N HIS A 406 -7.86 -28.86 -4.80
CA HIS A 406 -7.07 -29.77 -5.64
C HIS A 406 -5.69 -29.19 -5.90
N PRO A 407 -4.64 -30.05 -6.11
CA PRO A 407 -3.25 -29.59 -6.11
C PRO A 407 -2.83 -28.77 -7.33
N TYR A 408 -3.50 -28.90 -8.48
CA TYR A 408 -3.09 -28.27 -9.73
C TYR A 408 -4.07 -27.17 -10.13
N LEU A 409 -3.72 -25.92 -9.79
CA LEU A 409 -4.51 -24.75 -10.14
C LEU A 409 -4.20 -24.29 -11.56
N THR A 410 -5.24 -23.97 -12.32
CA THR A 410 -5.12 -23.50 -13.70
C THR A 410 -4.41 -22.15 -13.78
N TYR A 411 -4.77 -21.20 -12.91
CA TYR A 411 -4.13 -19.89 -12.85
C TYR A 411 -2.62 -20.00 -12.57
N ASP A 412 -2.24 -20.72 -11.52
CA ASP A 412 -0.85 -20.90 -11.14
C ASP A 412 -0.01 -21.55 -12.24
N ASN A 413 -0.57 -22.58 -12.90
CA ASN A 413 0.12 -23.23 -14.03
C ASN A 413 0.24 -22.31 -15.26
N ALA A 414 -0.69 -21.37 -15.45
CA ALA A 414 -0.53 -20.33 -16.46
C ALA A 414 0.58 -19.33 -16.08
N LEU A 415 0.75 -19.00 -14.79
CA LEU A 415 1.90 -18.22 -14.30
C LEU A 415 3.22 -18.95 -14.52
N VAL A 416 3.28 -20.26 -14.24
CA VAL A 416 4.48 -21.09 -14.54
C VAL A 416 4.81 -21.04 -16.00
N TRP A 417 3.82 -21.26 -16.88
CA TRP A 417 4.01 -21.14 -18.33
C TRP A 417 4.61 -19.78 -18.71
N ARG A 418 4.05 -18.69 -18.20
CA ARG A 418 4.54 -17.33 -18.48
C ARG A 418 5.96 -17.12 -17.96
N ALA A 419 6.25 -17.57 -16.74
CA ALA A 419 7.56 -17.42 -16.11
C ALA A 419 8.65 -18.20 -16.84
N LEU A 420 8.38 -19.45 -17.27
CA LEU A 420 9.34 -20.24 -18.06
C LEU A 420 9.66 -19.57 -19.40
N ARG A 421 8.67 -19.00 -20.09
CA ARG A 421 8.88 -18.20 -21.30
C ARG A 421 9.70 -16.94 -21.03
N ALA A 422 9.44 -16.27 -19.93
CA ALA A 422 10.20 -15.11 -19.51
C ALA A 422 11.68 -15.46 -19.28
N LEU A 423 11.94 -16.53 -18.54
CA LEU A 423 13.30 -17.02 -18.29
C LEU A 423 14.04 -17.39 -19.57
N ALA A 424 13.36 -18.07 -20.51
CA ALA A 424 13.95 -18.41 -21.82
C ALA A 424 14.35 -17.16 -22.61
N ARG A 425 13.61 -16.05 -22.51
CA ARG A 425 13.91 -14.77 -23.18
C ARG A 425 14.98 -13.96 -22.47
N LEU A 426 14.94 -13.94 -21.14
CA LEU A 426 15.88 -13.16 -20.33
C LEU A 426 17.29 -13.79 -20.32
N PHE A 427 17.37 -15.11 -20.31
CA PHE A 427 18.58 -15.91 -20.21
C PHE A 427 18.71 -16.86 -21.40
N PRO A 428 19.43 -16.45 -22.48
CA PRO A 428 19.54 -17.26 -23.71
C PRO A 428 20.10 -18.68 -23.51
N GLU A 429 20.93 -18.87 -22.48
CA GLU A 429 21.44 -20.16 -22.06
C GLU A 429 20.35 -21.14 -21.56
N ARG A 430 19.16 -20.63 -21.30
CA ARG A 430 17.98 -21.37 -20.82
C ARG A 430 16.87 -21.47 -21.87
N ALA A 431 17.19 -21.31 -23.15
CA ALA A 431 16.20 -21.31 -24.24
C ALA A 431 15.30 -22.57 -24.24
N ALA A 432 15.81 -23.71 -23.75
CA ALA A 432 15.05 -24.97 -23.62
C ALA A 432 13.81 -24.83 -22.69
N LEU A 433 13.75 -23.87 -21.78
CA LEU A 433 12.58 -23.61 -20.94
C LEU A 433 11.34 -23.19 -21.77
N ALA A 434 11.53 -22.71 -22.99
CA ALA A 434 10.41 -22.43 -23.89
C ALA A 434 9.64 -23.71 -24.30
N GLU A 435 10.34 -24.83 -24.49
CA GLU A 435 9.71 -26.14 -24.79
C GLU A 435 8.96 -26.65 -23.55
N GLU A 436 9.54 -26.47 -22.35
CA GLU A 436 8.88 -26.84 -21.09
C GLU A 436 7.62 -25.98 -20.86
N ALA A 437 7.66 -24.69 -21.16
CA ALA A 437 6.49 -23.83 -21.12
C ALA A 437 5.36 -24.35 -22.03
N GLU A 438 5.65 -24.72 -23.27
CA GLU A 438 4.62 -25.27 -24.18
C GLU A 438 4.07 -26.62 -23.68
N ALA A 439 4.89 -27.44 -23.02
CA ALA A 439 4.41 -28.65 -22.36
C ALA A 439 3.44 -28.36 -21.21
N VAL A 440 3.68 -27.30 -20.41
CA VAL A 440 2.74 -26.81 -19.37
C VAL A 440 1.43 -26.36 -20.00
N ARG A 441 1.51 -25.56 -21.07
CA ARG A 441 0.31 -25.05 -21.76
C ARG A 441 -0.54 -26.20 -22.30
N GLN A 442 0.10 -27.20 -22.90
CA GLN A 442 -0.59 -28.39 -23.39
C GLN A 442 -1.23 -29.17 -22.23
N ALA A 443 -0.51 -29.38 -21.12
CA ALA A 443 -1.02 -30.10 -19.96
C ALA A 443 -2.25 -29.38 -19.32
N VAL A 444 -2.22 -28.05 -19.22
CA VAL A 444 -3.39 -27.27 -18.77
C VAL A 444 -4.56 -27.47 -19.73
N ARG A 445 -4.34 -27.40 -21.03
CA ARG A 445 -5.40 -27.64 -22.04
C ARG A 445 -5.97 -29.05 -21.96
N GLU A 446 -5.14 -30.05 -21.73
CA GLU A 446 -5.55 -31.45 -21.65
C GLU A 446 -6.28 -31.80 -20.35
N HIS A 447 -5.77 -31.30 -19.21
CA HIS A 447 -6.25 -31.75 -17.89
C HIS A 447 -7.20 -30.77 -17.22
N CYS A 448 -7.05 -29.44 -17.43
CA CYS A 448 -7.84 -28.42 -16.75
C CYS A 448 -9.05 -27.95 -17.56
N VAL A 449 -9.14 -28.24 -18.87
CA VAL A 449 -10.36 -27.95 -19.64
C VAL A 449 -11.39 -29.03 -19.37
N LYS A 450 -12.59 -28.60 -18.95
CA LYS A 450 -13.75 -29.44 -18.66
C LYS A 450 -14.93 -29.00 -19.52
N THR A 451 -16.01 -29.74 -19.48
CA THR A 451 -17.24 -29.44 -20.21
C THR A 451 -18.38 -29.21 -19.22
N ASN A 452 -19.09 -28.10 -19.36
CA ASN A 452 -20.26 -27.80 -18.53
C ASN A 452 -21.49 -28.63 -18.96
N ARG A 453 -22.62 -28.44 -18.26
CA ARG A 453 -23.88 -29.20 -18.53
C ARG A 453 -24.42 -28.96 -19.94
N ASP A 454 -24.12 -27.82 -20.54
CA ASP A 454 -24.58 -27.45 -21.88
C ASP A 454 -23.63 -27.90 -23.00
N GLY A 455 -22.57 -28.61 -22.64
CA GLY A 455 -21.55 -29.08 -23.58
C GLY A 455 -20.48 -28.06 -23.94
N ALA A 456 -20.45 -26.89 -23.30
CA ALA A 456 -19.44 -25.85 -23.57
C ALA A 456 -18.17 -26.10 -22.77
N PRO A 457 -16.96 -26.00 -23.38
CA PRO A 457 -15.71 -26.17 -22.69
C PRO A 457 -15.38 -24.95 -21.83
N TYR A 458 -14.77 -25.17 -20.65
CA TYR A 458 -14.32 -24.13 -19.73
C TYR A 458 -13.04 -24.55 -19.02
N PHE A 459 -12.26 -23.61 -18.48
CA PHE A 459 -11.16 -23.87 -17.57
C PHE A 459 -11.69 -24.12 -16.16
N ALA A 460 -11.47 -25.31 -15.59
CA ALA A 460 -11.67 -25.55 -14.17
C ALA A 460 -10.67 -24.72 -13.35
N TRP A 461 -11.02 -24.34 -12.14
CA TRP A 461 -10.12 -23.66 -11.21
C TRP A 461 -8.95 -24.57 -10.86
N SER A 462 -9.24 -25.77 -10.38
CA SER A 462 -8.23 -26.77 -10.01
C SER A 462 -8.65 -28.18 -10.39
N VAL A 463 -7.66 -29.10 -10.47
CA VAL A 463 -7.85 -30.51 -10.78
C VAL A 463 -6.94 -31.40 -9.92
N ASP A 464 -7.36 -32.67 -9.70
CA ASP A 464 -6.58 -33.68 -8.95
C ASP A 464 -5.94 -34.76 -9.86
N LEU A 465 -6.15 -34.72 -11.17
CA LEU A 465 -5.73 -35.72 -12.16
C LEU A 465 -6.37 -37.11 -11.96
N ALA A 466 -7.26 -37.27 -10.98
CA ALA A 466 -8.04 -38.50 -10.72
C ALA A 466 -9.50 -38.40 -11.21
N GLY A 467 -9.85 -37.30 -11.86
CA GLY A 467 -11.18 -37.07 -12.45
C GLY A 467 -11.98 -35.98 -11.73
N ASN A 468 -11.51 -35.46 -10.60
CA ASN A 468 -12.18 -34.37 -9.90
C ASN A 468 -11.66 -33.00 -10.37
N SER A 469 -12.56 -32.03 -10.34
CA SER A 469 -12.28 -30.63 -10.67
C SER A 469 -13.34 -29.74 -10.04
N ASP A 470 -13.03 -28.46 -9.85
CA ASP A 470 -13.98 -27.48 -9.32
C ASP A 470 -14.24 -26.32 -10.29
N VAL A 471 -15.45 -25.78 -10.18
CA VAL A 471 -15.86 -24.52 -10.81
C VAL A 471 -15.73 -23.46 -9.73
N TYR A 472 -14.67 -22.71 -9.77
CA TYR A 472 -14.36 -21.69 -8.79
C TYR A 472 -13.55 -20.56 -9.44
N ASP A 473 -13.51 -19.41 -8.82
CA ASP A 473 -12.61 -18.29 -9.14
C ASP A 473 -12.47 -17.41 -7.90
N GLU A 474 -11.34 -16.75 -7.78
CA GLU A 474 -11.09 -15.80 -6.73
C GLU A 474 -10.33 -14.58 -7.26
N PRO A 475 -10.61 -13.36 -6.75
CA PRO A 475 -10.02 -12.14 -7.29
C PRO A 475 -8.49 -12.06 -7.25
N PRO A 476 -7.78 -12.58 -6.23
CA PRO A 476 -6.31 -12.55 -6.17
C PRO A 476 -5.59 -13.29 -7.29
N GLY A 477 -6.19 -14.34 -7.84
CA GLY A 477 -5.61 -15.19 -8.88
C GLY A 477 -6.63 -15.60 -9.95
N SER A 478 -7.40 -14.69 -10.51
CA SER A 478 -8.55 -14.96 -11.36
C SER A 478 -8.22 -15.60 -12.70
N LEU A 479 -9.06 -16.56 -13.12
CA LEU A 479 -9.06 -17.13 -14.48
C LEU A 479 -9.36 -16.08 -15.57
N GLN A 480 -9.90 -14.91 -15.20
CA GLN A 480 -10.07 -13.78 -16.11
C GLN A 480 -8.73 -13.26 -16.64
N LEU A 481 -7.65 -13.44 -15.88
CA LEU A 481 -6.30 -12.97 -16.22
C LEU A 481 -5.57 -13.85 -17.23
N LEU A 482 -6.08 -15.03 -17.60
CA LEU A 482 -5.38 -15.94 -18.52
C LEU A 482 -5.06 -15.29 -19.87
N ALA A 483 -5.96 -14.47 -20.41
CA ALA A 483 -5.73 -13.73 -21.66
C ALA A 483 -4.70 -12.59 -21.47
N GLU A 484 -4.73 -11.89 -20.33
CA GLU A 484 -3.74 -10.85 -19.99
C GLU A 484 -2.33 -11.43 -19.81
N LEU A 485 -2.22 -12.62 -19.24
CA LEU A 485 -0.97 -13.37 -19.17
C LEU A 485 -0.46 -13.82 -20.54
N GLY A 486 -1.29 -13.73 -21.60
CA GLY A 486 -1.01 -14.24 -22.94
C GLY A 486 -1.07 -15.77 -23.02
N PHE A 487 -1.68 -16.43 -22.03
CA PHE A 487 -1.87 -17.88 -22.01
C PHE A 487 -2.85 -18.34 -23.09
N CYS A 488 -3.88 -17.55 -23.36
CA CYS A 488 -4.85 -17.73 -24.42
C CYS A 488 -5.19 -16.39 -25.08
N GLU A 489 -5.81 -16.43 -26.25
CA GLU A 489 -6.33 -15.22 -26.91
C GLU A 489 -7.67 -14.78 -26.28
N LYS A 490 -8.02 -13.49 -26.42
CA LYS A 490 -9.28 -12.95 -25.88
C LYS A 490 -10.53 -13.55 -26.53
N ASP A 491 -10.41 -14.09 -27.73
CA ASP A 491 -11.48 -14.76 -28.47
C ASP A 491 -11.49 -16.30 -28.26
N ASP A 492 -10.63 -16.84 -27.42
CA ASP A 492 -10.62 -18.25 -27.06
C ASP A 492 -11.96 -18.67 -26.42
N PRO A 493 -12.73 -19.59 -27.06
CA PRO A 493 -14.06 -19.94 -26.58
C PRO A 493 -14.04 -20.61 -25.19
N VAL A 494 -12.95 -21.31 -24.83
CA VAL A 494 -12.81 -21.93 -23.50
C VAL A 494 -12.72 -20.83 -22.43
N TRP A 495 -11.90 -19.82 -22.69
CA TRP A 495 -11.74 -18.69 -21.76
C TRP A 495 -13.00 -17.83 -21.68
N GLN A 496 -13.64 -17.53 -22.83
CA GLN A 496 -14.89 -16.76 -22.84
C GLN A 496 -16.00 -17.47 -22.06
N ASN A 497 -16.16 -18.79 -22.23
CA ASN A 497 -17.13 -19.56 -21.46
C ASN A 497 -16.78 -19.55 -19.96
N THR A 498 -15.50 -19.65 -19.58
CA THR A 498 -15.06 -19.58 -18.20
C THR A 498 -15.46 -18.25 -17.57
N VAL A 499 -15.11 -17.12 -18.24
CA VAL A 499 -15.46 -15.77 -17.76
C VAL A 499 -16.99 -15.61 -17.66
N ALA A 500 -17.74 -16.10 -18.63
CA ALA A 500 -19.19 -16.07 -18.58
C ALA A 500 -19.75 -16.85 -17.38
N MET A 501 -19.23 -18.04 -17.09
CA MET A 501 -19.68 -18.89 -15.99
C MET A 501 -19.41 -18.27 -14.60
N ILE A 502 -18.19 -17.77 -14.36
CA ILE A 502 -17.83 -17.19 -13.05
C ILE A 502 -18.51 -15.84 -12.79
N ARG A 503 -19.03 -15.20 -13.81
CA ARG A 503 -19.77 -13.94 -13.70
C ARG A 503 -21.29 -14.11 -13.82
N ALA A 504 -21.77 -15.32 -14.03
CA ALA A 504 -23.20 -15.60 -14.13
C ALA A 504 -23.89 -15.50 -12.75
N PRO A 505 -25.18 -15.15 -12.69
CA PRO A 505 -25.94 -15.11 -11.42
C PRO A 505 -25.95 -16.44 -10.67
N GLU A 506 -25.76 -17.56 -11.37
CA GLU A 506 -25.70 -18.91 -10.83
C GLU A 506 -24.37 -19.21 -10.10
N TYR A 507 -23.32 -18.41 -10.36
CA TYR A 507 -22.05 -18.58 -9.65
C TYR A 507 -22.17 -17.97 -8.25
N ARG A 508 -21.89 -18.76 -7.24
CA ARG A 508 -22.13 -18.45 -5.82
C ARG A 508 -21.55 -17.12 -5.34
N TYR A 509 -20.40 -16.71 -5.91
CA TYR A 509 -19.67 -15.51 -5.51
C TYR A 509 -19.76 -14.39 -6.54
N SER A 510 -20.63 -14.51 -7.52
CA SER A 510 -20.94 -13.45 -8.48
C SER A 510 -22.02 -12.53 -7.90
N PHE A 511 -21.79 -11.24 -7.98
CA PHE A 511 -22.74 -10.18 -7.65
C PHE A 511 -23.46 -9.67 -8.90
N ALA A 512 -23.63 -10.52 -9.91
CA ALA A 512 -24.37 -10.18 -11.12
C ALA A 512 -25.77 -9.67 -10.77
N GLY A 513 -26.15 -8.51 -11.32
CA GLY A 513 -27.43 -7.86 -11.01
C GLY A 513 -27.38 -6.83 -9.88
N CYS A 514 -26.30 -6.75 -9.11
CA CYS A 514 -26.05 -5.67 -8.17
C CYS A 514 -25.43 -4.45 -8.88
N PRO A 515 -25.51 -3.24 -8.29
CA PRO A 515 -24.81 -2.06 -8.79
C PRO A 515 -23.33 -2.29 -9.03
N ILE A 516 -22.66 -3.02 -8.13
CA ILE A 516 -21.27 -3.44 -8.26
C ILE A 516 -21.26 -4.94 -8.57
N ALA A 517 -21.40 -5.26 -9.86
CA ALA A 517 -21.48 -6.61 -10.38
C ALA A 517 -20.09 -7.24 -10.56
N GLU A 518 -19.32 -7.34 -9.49
CA GLU A 518 -18.00 -7.95 -9.44
C GLU A 518 -18.01 -9.30 -8.71
N ILE A 519 -16.85 -9.92 -8.52
CA ILE A 519 -16.70 -11.25 -7.91
C ILE A 519 -16.12 -11.10 -6.51
N GLY A 520 -16.66 -11.89 -5.58
CA GLY A 520 -16.10 -12.16 -4.27
C GLY A 520 -15.55 -13.58 -4.16
N CYS A 521 -15.21 -13.99 -2.95
CA CYS A 521 -14.80 -15.35 -2.62
C CYS A 521 -15.11 -15.66 -1.15
N PRO A 522 -14.94 -16.90 -0.65
CA PRO A 522 -15.18 -17.22 0.76
C PRO A 522 -14.36 -16.41 1.75
N HIS A 523 -13.14 -16.03 1.37
CA HIS A 523 -12.24 -15.24 2.20
C HIS A 523 -12.86 -13.87 2.57
N ALA A 524 -13.44 -13.17 1.57
CA ALA A 524 -14.27 -12.00 1.78
C ALA A 524 -15.48 -12.05 0.80
N PRO A 525 -16.69 -12.36 1.30
CA PRO A 525 -17.86 -12.65 0.46
C PRO A 525 -18.60 -11.39 0.00
N HIS A 526 -17.84 -10.42 -0.53
CA HIS A 526 -18.27 -9.16 -1.14
C HIS A 526 -17.46 -8.90 -2.42
N PRO A 527 -17.88 -8.01 -3.32
CA PRO A 527 -17.08 -7.63 -4.48
C PRO A 527 -15.70 -7.10 -4.09
N TRP A 528 -14.64 -7.65 -4.69
CA TRP A 528 -13.27 -7.21 -4.43
C TRP A 528 -12.83 -6.13 -5.41
N LEU A 529 -11.97 -5.21 -4.95
CA LEU A 529 -11.33 -4.25 -5.85
C LEU A 529 -10.33 -4.92 -6.81
N LEU A 530 -9.72 -6.05 -6.40
CA LEU A 530 -8.94 -6.87 -7.33
C LEU A 530 -9.81 -7.42 -8.47
N SER A 531 -11.10 -7.75 -8.24
CA SER A 531 -12.02 -8.14 -9.30
C SER A 531 -12.32 -6.98 -10.27
N VAL A 532 -12.39 -5.74 -9.77
CA VAL A 532 -12.49 -4.55 -10.65
C VAL A 532 -11.26 -4.42 -11.54
N ALA A 533 -10.04 -4.64 -11.00
CA ALA A 533 -8.81 -4.65 -11.77
C ALA A 533 -8.80 -5.76 -12.84
N ASN A 534 -9.20 -6.99 -12.46
CA ASN A 534 -9.34 -8.12 -13.39
C ASN A 534 -10.32 -7.78 -14.53
N SER A 535 -11.45 -7.13 -14.21
CA SER A 535 -12.46 -6.69 -15.17
C SER A 535 -11.91 -5.66 -16.16
N LEU A 536 -11.13 -4.68 -15.69
CA LEU A 536 -10.42 -3.72 -16.56
C LEU A 536 -9.49 -4.45 -17.54
N LEU A 537 -8.70 -5.40 -17.08
CA LEU A 537 -7.71 -6.14 -17.87
C LEU A 537 -8.37 -7.13 -18.85
N CYS A 538 -9.51 -7.69 -18.50
CA CYS A 538 -10.26 -8.58 -19.41
C CYS A 538 -11.19 -7.83 -20.38
N GLY A 539 -11.21 -6.48 -20.36
CA GLY A 539 -11.91 -5.65 -21.34
C GLY A 539 -13.30 -5.14 -20.92
N ARG A 540 -13.70 -5.30 -19.65
CA ARG A 540 -14.97 -4.77 -19.10
C ARG A 540 -14.79 -3.33 -18.59
N VAL A 541 -14.23 -2.46 -19.42
CA VAL A 541 -13.71 -1.15 -19.04
C VAL A 541 -14.81 -0.23 -18.51
N GLU A 542 -15.88 0.00 -19.26
CA GLU A 542 -16.91 0.98 -18.91
C GLU A 542 -17.57 0.73 -17.55
N GLN A 543 -17.88 -0.53 -17.25
CA GLN A 543 -18.46 -0.93 -15.98
C GLN A 543 -17.49 -0.69 -14.82
N SER A 544 -16.24 -1.08 -14.98
CA SER A 544 -15.19 -0.89 -13.96
C SER A 544 -14.91 0.60 -13.71
N LEU A 545 -14.88 1.44 -14.76
CA LEU A 545 -14.74 2.88 -14.60
C LEU A 545 -15.92 3.50 -13.83
N ALA A 546 -17.14 3.02 -14.07
CA ALA A 546 -18.32 3.47 -13.33
C ALA A 546 -18.22 3.13 -11.85
N ILE A 547 -17.75 1.93 -11.50
CA ILE A 547 -17.51 1.51 -10.12
C ILE A 547 -16.46 2.42 -9.46
N LEU A 548 -15.30 2.64 -10.09
CA LEU A 548 -14.24 3.49 -9.54
C LEU A 548 -14.66 4.94 -9.31
N ARG A 549 -15.56 5.49 -10.17
CA ARG A 549 -16.09 6.84 -9.98
C ARG A 549 -17.12 6.97 -8.86
N ALA A 550 -17.89 5.92 -8.62
CA ALA A 550 -19.06 5.97 -7.74
C ALA A 550 -18.80 5.44 -6.33
N SER A 551 -17.86 4.49 -6.16
CA SER A 551 -17.65 3.81 -4.89
C SER A 551 -16.85 4.66 -3.90
N PRO A 552 -17.36 4.87 -2.68
CA PRO A 552 -16.65 5.57 -1.61
C PRO A 552 -15.39 4.83 -1.15
N MET A 553 -15.39 3.48 -1.19
CA MET A 553 -14.31 2.64 -0.71
C MET A 553 -13.94 2.96 0.74
N ASP A 554 -12.65 2.97 1.08
CA ASP A 554 -12.13 3.46 2.37
C ASP A 554 -11.78 4.96 2.23
N ASN A 555 -12.80 5.81 2.20
CA ASN A 555 -12.66 7.26 1.98
C ASN A 555 -11.82 7.60 0.72
N GLY A 556 -12.10 6.93 -0.40
CA GLY A 556 -11.40 7.09 -1.68
C GLY A 556 -10.08 6.30 -1.79
N ILE A 557 -9.68 5.58 -0.75
CA ILE A 557 -8.52 4.69 -0.75
C ILE A 557 -8.97 3.26 -1.04
N ALA A 558 -8.16 2.53 -1.78
CA ALA A 558 -8.43 1.13 -2.10
C ALA A 558 -8.42 0.26 -0.84
N CYS A 559 -9.38 -0.65 -0.79
CA CYS A 559 -9.57 -1.67 0.24
C CYS A 559 -9.68 -3.04 -0.42
N GLU A 560 -9.84 -4.09 0.34
CA GLU A 560 -9.95 -5.45 -0.16
C GLU A 560 -11.30 -5.67 -0.86
N SER A 561 -12.40 -5.50 -0.11
CA SER A 561 -13.74 -5.68 -0.65
C SER A 561 -14.67 -4.52 -0.30
N ILE A 562 -15.73 -4.38 -1.08
CA ILE A 562 -16.71 -3.29 -0.99
C ILE A 562 -18.14 -3.86 -1.01
N ASP A 563 -19.06 -3.18 -0.35
CA ASP A 563 -20.48 -3.51 -0.38
C ASP A 563 -21.03 -3.41 -1.81
N GLU A 564 -21.75 -4.41 -2.23
CA GLU A 564 -22.25 -4.57 -3.62
C GLU A 564 -23.28 -3.52 -4.06
N VAL A 565 -23.79 -2.72 -3.11
CA VAL A 565 -24.80 -1.68 -3.37
C VAL A 565 -24.23 -0.29 -3.16
N THR A 566 -23.56 -0.04 -2.03
CA THR A 566 -23.07 1.29 -1.62
C THR A 566 -21.66 1.56 -2.08
N GLY A 567 -20.83 0.54 -2.31
CA GLY A 567 -19.42 0.66 -2.61
C GLY A 567 -18.55 1.08 -1.44
N GLU A 568 -19.08 1.11 -0.21
CA GLU A 568 -18.30 1.33 1.00
C GLU A 568 -17.43 0.13 1.32
N CYS A 569 -16.29 0.36 1.97
CA CYS A 569 -15.38 -0.72 2.40
C CYS A 569 -16.09 -1.69 3.35
N THR A 570 -15.95 -3.01 3.10
CA THR A 570 -16.47 -4.08 3.94
C THR A 570 -15.37 -4.84 4.67
N THR A 571 -14.22 -5.06 4.01
CA THR A 571 -13.04 -5.71 4.60
C THR A 571 -11.75 -5.07 4.09
N GLY A 572 -10.70 -5.19 4.87
CA GLY A 572 -9.33 -4.85 4.49
C GLY A 572 -9.14 -3.38 4.12
N GLU A 573 -9.46 -2.45 5.04
CA GLU A 573 -9.20 -1.03 4.86
C GLU A 573 -7.71 -0.77 4.59
N ALA A 574 -7.44 0.28 3.82
CA ALA A 574 -6.06 0.72 3.53
C ALA A 574 -5.17 -0.37 2.89
N PHE A 575 -5.67 -1.09 1.89
CA PHE A 575 -4.94 -2.15 1.18
C PHE A 575 -4.03 -1.58 0.08
N ALA A 576 -2.77 -1.31 0.42
CA ALA A 576 -1.87 -0.56 -0.44
C ALA A 576 -1.44 -1.31 -1.71
N THR A 577 -1.23 -2.62 -1.65
CA THR A 577 -0.83 -3.40 -2.83
C THR A 577 -1.98 -3.57 -3.82
N CYS A 578 -3.22 -3.71 -3.33
CA CYS A 578 -4.43 -3.68 -4.16
C CYS A 578 -4.57 -2.33 -4.91
N ALA A 579 -4.31 -1.20 -4.23
CA ALA A 579 -4.29 0.12 -4.88
C ALA A 579 -3.36 0.13 -6.09
N GLY A 580 -2.19 -0.46 -5.98
CA GLY A 580 -1.23 -0.60 -7.08
C GLY A 580 -1.79 -1.38 -8.26
N PHE A 581 -2.41 -2.53 -8.01
CA PHE A 581 -2.95 -3.36 -9.09
C PHE A 581 -4.10 -2.68 -9.82
N VAL A 582 -5.01 -2.02 -9.10
CA VAL A 582 -6.10 -1.24 -9.73
C VAL A 582 -5.54 -0.07 -10.53
N CYS A 583 -4.52 0.64 -10.03
CA CYS A 583 -3.85 1.71 -10.78
C CYS A 583 -3.22 1.19 -12.07
N TYR A 584 -2.49 0.08 -12.01
CA TYR A 584 -1.92 -0.55 -13.19
C TYR A 584 -3.01 -0.92 -14.21
N ALA A 585 -4.06 -1.62 -13.78
CA ALA A 585 -5.15 -2.06 -14.63
C ALA A 585 -5.91 -0.89 -15.28
N LEU A 586 -6.18 0.17 -14.50
CA LEU A 586 -6.84 1.37 -14.98
C LEU A 586 -6.03 2.08 -16.07
N ARG A 587 -4.74 2.31 -15.82
CA ARG A 587 -3.88 2.97 -16.80
C ARG A 587 -3.73 2.15 -18.08
N ARG A 588 -3.58 0.82 -17.96
CA ARG A 588 -3.48 -0.09 -19.11
C ARG A 588 -4.77 -0.12 -19.93
N ALA A 589 -5.94 -0.16 -19.29
CA ALA A 589 -7.23 -0.16 -19.96
C ALA A 589 -7.50 1.13 -20.76
N LEU A 590 -7.09 2.28 -20.20
CA LEU A 590 -7.32 3.58 -20.86
C LEU A 590 -6.30 3.91 -21.96
N LYS A 591 -5.05 3.43 -21.86
CA LYS A 591 -4.00 3.70 -22.87
C LYS A 591 -3.95 2.67 -24.01
N GLY A 592 -4.80 1.66 -24.01
CA GLY A 592 -4.94 0.73 -25.15
C GLY A 592 -3.76 -0.19 -25.41
N GLY A 593 -2.96 -0.54 -24.41
CA GLY A 593 -1.95 -1.62 -24.52
C GLY A 593 -0.70 -1.30 -25.37
N GLU A 594 -0.49 -0.05 -25.77
CA GLU A 594 0.64 0.32 -26.66
C GLU A 594 2.02 0.41 -25.97
N GLU A 595 2.11 0.33 -24.64
CA GLU A 595 3.36 0.52 -23.89
C GLU A 595 4.06 -0.78 -23.44
N ASP A 596 3.52 -1.98 -23.69
CA ASP A 596 4.08 -3.26 -23.21
C ASP A 596 4.35 -4.28 -24.34
N ALA A 597 4.67 -3.86 -25.58
CA ALA A 597 5.04 -4.74 -26.67
C ALA A 597 6.56 -5.01 -26.72
#